data_dd3462f564ede8dc907e7b374e75249d
#
_entry.id   dd3462f564ede8dc907e7b374e75249d
#
_cell.length_a   1.000
_cell.length_b   1.000
_cell.length_c   1.000
_cell.angle_alpha   90.00
_cell.angle_beta   90.00
_cell.angle_gamma   90.00
#
_symmetry.space_group_name_H-M   'P 1'
#
loop_
_entity.id
_entity.type
_entity.pdbx_description
1 polymer ?
#
loop_
_entity_poly.entity_id
_entity_poly.type
_entity_poly.pdbx_seq_one_letter_code
_entity_poly.pdbx_strand_id
1 'polypeptide(L)'
;MEYEICLEPSGIRFMADERQNIVEAAKQHGVAIKYGCASGSCGDCKGTILSGASEQGPFMPLLLLPTERAAGMAILCKLYPRSDLRLHAEVVPKDTWMTEITRLTPLAWNVLELRLRPEWPYPYRTGQYARIAIPGRPDQWRSYSMATPPDTTGELVFHIRELPGGVFSQWLFHTAQRGDALTLGAAQGEFALSPDNDRDMLCIAAGTGLAPIEAMIQESIALGRTRPIHLFYGARKRADFYHLEELARWSRQYPHITITSTLSDMQDASWTGAHRLLPTVAASGHWKDHEVYLCGNPGMIEAAIDLLLSHDVRHDHIHFDAFAPNG
;
A
#
# COMPACT_ATOMS: atom_id res chain seq x y z
N MET A 1 31.80 4.95 9.67
CA MET A 1 32.65 4.41 8.58
C MET A 1 31.81 4.35 7.31
N GLU A 2 32.48 4.50 6.16
CA GLU A 2 31.80 4.39 4.86
C GLU A 2 32.21 3.06 4.20
N TYR A 3 31.25 2.45 3.51
CA TYR A 3 31.42 1.18 2.83
C TYR A 3 30.95 1.27 1.38
N GLU A 4 31.61 0.57 0.46
CA GLU A 4 31.15 0.49 -0.93
C GLU A 4 29.98 -0.48 -1.06
N ILE A 5 28.92 -0.03 -1.69
CA ILE A 5 27.75 -0.82 -2.04
C ILE A 5 27.73 -1.03 -3.55
N CYS A 6 27.72 -2.29 -3.98
CA CYS A 6 27.62 -2.67 -5.39
C CYS A 6 26.26 -3.35 -5.63
N LEU A 7 25.46 -2.81 -6.54
CA LEU A 7 24.17 -3.37 -6.92
C LEU A 7 24.27 -4.24 -8.16
N GLU A 8 23.77 -5.46 -8.06
CA GLU A 8 23.64 -6.40 -9.17
C GLU A 8 22.16 -6.48 -9.64
N PRO A 9 21.88 -6.69 -10.93
CA PRO A 9 22.84 -6.86 -12.03
C PRO A 9 23.31 -5.54 -12.67
N SER A 10 22.92 -4.37 -12.15
CA SER A 10 23.22 -3.06 -12.76
C SER A 10 24.71 -2.68 -12.74
N GLY A 11 25.50 -3.24 -11.82
CA GLY A 11 26.89 -2.87 -11.59
C GLY A 11 27.08 -1.48 -10.95
N ILE A 12 26.00 -0.81 -10.55
CA ILE A 12 26.07 0.52 -9.94
C ILE A 12 26.73 0.44 -8.57
N ARG A 13 27.62 1.41 -8.29
CA ARG A 13 28.36 1.50 -7.03
C ARG A 13 28.14 2.86 -6.38
N PHE A 14 28.06 2.88 -5.06
CA PHE A 14 27.96 4.09 -4.24
C PHE A 14 28.47 3.81 -2.83
N MET A 15 28.78 4.89 -2.09
CA MET A 15 29.22 4.81 -0.70
C MET A 15 28.02 4.90 0.25
N ALA A 16 28.08 4.20 1.36
CA ALA A 16 27.07 4.25 2.42
C ALA A 16 27.73 4.33 3.80
N ASP A 17 27.31 5.28 4.63
CA ASP A 17 27.72 5.33 6.03
C ASP A 17 27.06 4.18 6.83
N GLU A 18 27.77 3.67 7.84
CA GLU A 18 27.27 2.60 8.71
C GLU A 18 25.93 2.89 9.42
N ARG A 19 25.54 4.18 9.48
CA ARG A 19 24.27 4.64 10.09
C ARG A 19 23.16 4.86 9.07
N GLN A 20 23.48 4.80 7.79
CA GLN A 20 22.52 4.94 6.70
C GLN A 20 22.05 3.57 6.25
N ASN A 21 20.76 3.42 6.03
CA ASN A 21 20.27 2.24 5.34
C ASN A 21 20.56 2.31 3.83
N ILE A 22 20.55 1.16 3.17
CA ILE A 22 20.94 1.04 1.76
C ILE A 22 20.09 1.93 0.84
N VAL A 23 18.78 2.05 1.11
CA VAL A 23 17.88 2.89 0.28
C VAL A 23 18.21 4.38 0.43
N GLU A 24 18.48 4.85 1.65
CA GLU A 24 18.88 6.24 1.89
C GLU A 24 20.22 6.58 1.24
N ALA A 25 21.21 5.71 1.39
CA ALA A 25 22.52 5.88 0.77
C ALA A 25 22.43 5.92 -0.76
N ALA A 26 21.70 4.97 -1.37
CA ALA A 26 21.45 4.95 -2.81
C ALA A 26 20.81 6.27 -3.30
N LYS A 27 19.78 6.75 -2.58
CA LYS A 27 19.08 7.99 -2.90
C LYS A 27 20.02 9.21 -2.91
N GLN A 28 20.91 9.34 -1.92
CA GLN A 28 21.89 10.42 -1.86
C GLN A 28 22.83 10.44 -3.07
N HIS A 29 23.15 9.26 -3.62
CA HIS A 29 23.98 9.12 -4.81
C HIS A 29 23.17 9.13 -6.13
N GLY A 30 21.89 9.48 -6.07
CA GLY A 30 21.01 9.54 -7.26
C GLY A 30 20.66 8.18 -7.86
N VAL A 31 20.87 7.10 -7.11
CA VAL A 31 20.55 5.72 -7.49
C VAL A 31 19.15 5.38 -7.02
N ALA A 32 18.27 5.04 -7.94
CA ALA A 32 16.90 4.67 -7.64
C ALA A 32 16.78 3.15 -7.45
N ILE A 33 16.89 2.67 -6.21
CA ILE A 33 16.50 1.30 -5.84
C ILE A 33 14.98 1.27 -5.69
N LYS A 34 14.33 0.17 -6.11
CA LYS A 34 12.90 -0.05 -5.86
C LYS A 34 12.63 -0.04 -4.36
N TYR A 35 11.75 0.84 -3.91
CA TYR A 35 11.26 0.86 -2.52
C TYR A 35 9.91 1.57 -2.45
N GLY A 36 9.12 1.27 -1.42
CA GLY A 36 7.83 1.90 -1.18
C GLY A 36 7.80 2.75 0.08
N CYS A 37 7.43 2.16 1.20
CA CYS A 37 7.17 2.86 2.46
C CYS A 37 8.41 3.43 3.16
N ALA A 38 9.61 2.93 2.90
CA ALA A 38 10.88 3.21 3.58
C ALA A 38 10.87 2.93 5.11
N SER A 39 9.77 2.40 5.65
CA SER A 39 9.58 2.12 7.09
C SER A 39 9.73 0.65 7.48
N GLY A 40 9.91 -0.26 6.50
CA GLY A 40 10.00 -1.69 6.72
C GLY A 40 8.65 -2.38 6.85
N SER A 41 7.57 -1.83 6.26
CA SER A 41 6.21 -2.34 6.40
C SER A 41 5.55 -2.86 5.11
N CYS A 42 6.10 -2.58 3.89
CA CYS A 42 5.49 -3.00 2.62
C CYS A 42 6.23 -4.14 1.90
N GLY A 43 7.55 -4.29 2.12
CA GLY A 43 8.35 -5.32 1.46
C GLY A 43 8.88 -5.00 0.07
N ASP A 44 8.53 -3.86 -0.54
CA ASP A 44 8.94 -3.50 -1.91
C ASP A 44 10.45 -3.33 -2.10
N CYS A 45 11.18 -3.08 -1.02
CA CYS A 45 12.62 -2.98 -1.01
C CYS A 45 13.33 -4.31 -0.67
N LYS A 46 12.70 -5.45 -0.95
CA LYS A 46 13.40 -6.73 -0.84
C LYS A 46 14.59 -6.79 -1.77
N GLY A 47 15.72 -7.26 -1.27
CA GLY A 47 16.91 -7.55 -2.05
C GLY A 47 17.64 -8.72 -1.45
N THR A 48 18.68 -9.21 -2.12
CA THR A 48 19.48 -10.35 -1.64
C THR A 48 20.92 -9.91 -1.36
N ILE A 49 21.45 -10.24 -0.20
CA ILE A 49 22.85 -10.03 0.15
C ILE A 49 23.66 -11.13 -0.55
N LEU A 50 24.47 -10.72 -1.52
CA LEU A 50 25.35 -11.64 -2.25
C LEU A 50 26.69 -11.82 -1.53
N SER A 51 27.21 -10.75 -0.90
CA SER A 51 28.41 -10.82 -0.06
C SER A 51 28.52 -9.58 0.83
N GLY A 52 29.29 -9.72 1.93
CA GLY A 52 29.58 -8.67 2.91
C GLY A 52 28.77 -8.84 4.20
N ALA A 53 29.13 -8.06 5.21
CA ALA A 53 28.48 -8.02 6.52
C ALA A 53 27.51 -6.85 6.61
N SER A 54 26.34 -7.08 7.18
CA SER A 54 25.29 -6.07 7.35
C SER A 54 24.49 -6.32 8.62
N GLU A 55 23.79 -5.31 9.07
CA GLU A 55 22.83 -5.39 10.18
C GLU A 55 21.41 -5.08 9.69
N GLN A 56 20.48 -5.98 10.00
CA GLN A 56 19.07 -5.79 9.66
C GLN A 56 18.37 -5.11 10.85
N GLY A 57 17.91 -3.89 10.65
CA GLY A 57 17.08 -3.16 11.62
C GLY A 57 15.64 -3.69 11.69
N PRO A 58 14.80 -3.11 12.54
CA PRO A 58 13.40 -3.55 12.75
C PRO A 58 12.57 -3.40 11.46
N PHE A 59 11.78 -4.41 11.14
CA PHE A 59 10.80 -4.42 10.07
C PHE A 59 9.65 -5.38 10.44
N MET A 60 8.54 -5.31 9.70
CA MET A 60 7.39 -6.20 9.89
C MET A 60 7.80 -7.67 9.66
N PRO A 61 7.71 -8.56 10.67
CA PRO A 61 8.29 -9.92 10.62
C PRO A 61 7.82 -10.76 9.43
N LEU A 62 6.58 -10.55 9.00
CA LEU A 62 5.94 -11.30 7.91
C LEU A 62 6.47 -10.95 6.51
N LEU A 63 7.25 -9.88 6.36
CA LEU A 63 7.84 -9.51 5.07
C LEU A 63 8.94 -10.44 4.60
N LEU A 64 9.60 -11.16 5.50
CA LEU A 64 10.65 -12.12 5.18
C LEU A 64 10.39 -13.44 5.91
N LEU A 65 10.07 -14.47 5.16
CA LEU A 65 9.97 -15.82 5.69
C LEU A 65 11.33 -16.29 6.21
N PRO A 66 11.38 -17.23 7.18
CA PRO A 66 12.64 -17.81 7.64
C PRO A 66 13.49 -18.40 6.52
N THR A 67 12.85 -19.00 5.51
CA THR A 67 13.52 -19.53 4.30
C THR A 67 14.13 -18.44 3.43
N GLU A 68 13.47 -17.30 3.26
CA GLU A 68 13.97 -16.14 2.52
C GLU A 68 15.19 -15.53 3.24
N ARG A 69 15.14 -15.39 4.58
CA ARG A 69 16.29 -14.93 5.38
C ARG A 69 17.48 -15.88 5.24
N ALA A 70 17.23 -17.18 5.30
CA ALA A 70 18.29 -18.19 5.11
C ALA A 70 18.89 -18.14 3.69
N ALA A 71 18.12 -17.70 2.68
CA ALA A 71 18.60 -17.45 1.32
C ALA A 71 19.30 -16.08 1.14
N GLY A 72 19.52 -15.32 2.22
CA GLY A 72 20.19 -14.02 2.18
C GLY A 72 19.31 -12.84 1.81
N MET A 73 17.99 -13.01 1.76
CA MET A 73 17.08 -11.87 1.50
C MET A 73 17.04 -10.91 2.67
N ALA A 74 16.89 -9.62 2.36
CA ALA A 74 16.86 -8.51 3.32
C ALA A 74 15.88 -7.43 2.90
N ILE A 75 15.43 -6.63 3.88
CA ILE A 75 14.63 -5.41 3.67
C ILE A 75 15.59 -4.22 3.60
N LEU A 76 15.90 -3.75 2.39
CA LEU A 76 16.98 -2.81 2.13
C LEU A 76 16.80 -1.43 2.80
N CYS A 77 15.57 -0.97 3.01
CA CYS A 77 15.28 0.27 3.75
C CYS A 77 15.52 0.14 5.27
N LYS A 78 15.87 -1.04 5.75
CA LYS A 78 16.26 -1.35 7.13
C LYS A 78 17.57 -2.15 7.18
N LEU A 79 18.35 -2.16 6.09
CA LEU A 79 19.63 -2.83 6.02
C LEU A 79 20.76 -1.80 6.12
N TYR A 80 21.65 -1.98 7.09
CA TYR A 80 22.77 -1.10 7.38
C TYR A 80 24.09 -1.81 7.08
N PRO A 81 25.03 -1.22 6.33
CA PRO A 81 26.29 -1.86 6.00
C PRO A 81 27.20 -1.98 7.24
N ARG A 82 27.94 -3.09 7.32
CA ARG A 82 29.01 -3.32 8.31
C ARG A 82 30.33 -3.71 7.62
N SER A 83 30.32 -3.83 6.31
CA SER A 83 31.45 -3.94 5.41
C SER A 83 31.01 -3.52 4.00
N ASP A 84 31.90 -3.53 3.03
CA ASP A 84 31.51 -3.47 1.61
C ASP A 84 30.47 -4.55 1.30
N LEU A 85 29.43 -4.20 0.55
CA LEU A 85 28.30 -5.09 0.25
C LEU A 85 28.14 -5.28 -1.26
N ARG A 86 27.85 -6.50 -1.67
CA ARG A 86 27.25 -6.79 -2.98
C ARG A 86 25.82 -7.24 -2.76
N LEU A 87 24.88 -6.54 -3.38
CA LEU A 87 23.45 -6.76 -3.23
C LEU A 87 22.81 -6.99 -4.59
N HIS A 88 21.96 -7.99 -4.70
CA HIS A 88 21.02 -8.07 -5.81
C HIS A 88 19.80 -7.20 -5.45
N ALA A 89 19.58 -6.11 -6.19
CA ALA A 89 18.47 -5.20 -5.98
C ALA A 89 18.00 -4.63 -7.33
N GLU A 90 16.67 -4.42 -7.43
CA GLU A 90 16.06 -3.81 -8.60
C GLU A 90 16.35 -2.30 -8.59
N VAL A 91 17.08 -1.84 -9.60
CA VAL A 91 17.26 -0.42 -9.89
C VAL A 91 16.18 0.02 -10.87
N VAL A 92 15.40 1.00 -10.49
CA VAL A 92 14.32 1.54 -11.33
C VAL A 92 14.78 2.81 -12.04
N PRO A 93 14.37 3.05 -13.28
CA PRO A 93 14.61 4.32 -13.95
C PRO A 93 14.04 5.49 -13.13
N LYS A 94 14.64 6.67 -13.28
CA LYS A 94 14.13 7.92 -12.68
C LYS A 94 12.90 8.43 -13.48
N ASP A 95 11.90 7.61 -13.65
CA ASP A 95 10.70 8.01 -14.36
C ASP A 95 9.77 8.76 -13.41
N THR A 96 9.51 10.00 -13.78
CA THR A 96 8.56 10.85 -13.07
C THR A 96 7.53 11.39 -14.06
N TRP A 97 6.29 11.56 -13.59
CA TRP A 97 5.19 12.16 -14.35
C TRP A 97 4.80 13.47 -13.71
N MET A 98 4.75 14.52 -14.52
CA MET A 98 4.05 15.74 -14.15
C MET A 98 2.55 15.50 -14.27
N THR A 99 1.82 15.98 -13.29
CA THR A 99 0.35 15.83 -13.23
C THR A 99 -0.29 17.13 -12.78
N GLU A 100 -1.55 17.32 -13.15
CA GLU A 100 -2.39 18.43 -12.71
C GLU A 100 -3.52 17.92 -11.81
N ILE A 101 -3.81 18.62 -10.72
CA ILE A 101 -5.00 18.37 -9.91
C ILE A 101 -6.24 18.76 -10.72
N THR A 102 -7.03 17.78 -11.11
CA THR A 102 -8.29 18.02 -11.83
C THR A 102 -9.47 18.20 -10.88
N ARG A 103 -9.42 17.52 -9.71
CA ARG A 103 -10.49 17.56 -8.73
C ARG A 103 -10.01 17.20 -7.33
N LEU A 104 -10.63 17.84 -6.34
CA LEU A 104 -10.54 17.56 -4.91
C LEU A 104 -11.97 17.41 -4.37
N THR A 105 -12.30 16.24 -3.80
CA THR A 105 -13.66 15.96 -3.30
C THR A 105 -13.58 15.44 -1.87
N PRO A 106 -14.18 16.12 -0.88
CA PRO A 106 -14.29 15.54 0.46
C PRO A 106 -15.10 14.24 0.44
N LEU A 107 -14.54 13.16 0.98
CA LEU A 107 -15.21 11.86 1.14
C LEU A 107 -15.70 11.64 2.57
N ALA A 108 -14.94 12.13 3.55
CA ALA A 108 -15.28 12.18 4.96
C ALA A 108 -14.66 13.42 5.59
N TRP A 109 -14.88 13.65 6.88
CA TRP A 109 -14.34 14.82 7.58
C TRP A 109 -12.81 14.95 7.51
N ASN A 110 -12.11 13.84 7.33
CA ASN A 110 -10.64 13.75 7.26
C ASN A 110 -10.14 12.90 6.08
N VAL A 111 -10.96 12.64 5.08
CA VAL A 111 -10.58 11.91 3.86
C VAL A 111 -10.99 12.70 2.64
N LEU A 112 -10.07 12.84 1.70
CA LEU A 112 -10.26 13.58 0.46
C LEU A 112 -9.90 12.69 -0.73
N GLU A 113 -10.75 12.71 -1.76
CA GLU A 113 -10.44 12.18 -3.07
C GLU A 113 -9.60 13.20 -3.84
N LEU A 114 -8.40 12.80 -4.23
CA LEU A 114 -7.53 13.55 -5.13
C LEU A 114 -7.58 12.92 -6.51
N ARG A 115 -7.92 13.70 -7.55
CA ARG A 115 -7.82 13.29 -8.94
C ARG A 115 -6.71 14.04 -9.64
N LEU A 116 -5.85 13.27 -10.30
CA LEU A 116 -4.70 13.79 -11.04
C LEU A 116 -4.79 13.37 -12.50
N ARG A 117 -4.47 14.30 -13.41
CA ARG A 117 -4.28 14.02 -14.81
C ARG A 117 -2.80 14.10 -15.16
N PRO A 118 -2.16 12.97 -15.47
CA PRO A 118 -0.77 12.98 -15.94
C PRO A 118 -0.67 13.54 -17.36
N GLU A 119 0.45 14.20 -17.69
CA GLU A 119 0.72 14.71 -19.05
C GLU A 119 0.86 13.59 -20.09
N TRP A 120 1.29 12.39 -19.64
CA TRP A 120 1.49 11.19 -20.46
C TRP A 120 0.80 10.01 -19.82
N PRO A 121 0.43 8.96 -20.60
CA PRO A 121 -0.15 7.74 -20.02
C PRO A 121 0.67 7.22 -18.85
N TYR A 122 0.00 6.94 -17.74
CA TYR A 122 0.61 6.43 -16.53
C TYR A 122 0.29 4.95 -16.38
N PRO A 123 1.25 4.04 -16.65
CA PRO A 123 1.01 2.61 -16.57
C PRO A 123 0.99 2.14 -15.12
N TYR A 124 -0.08 1.46 -14.72
CA TYR A 124 -0.18 0.80 -13.41
C TYR A 124 -1.10 -0.41 -13.46
N ARG A 125 -0.99 -1.28 -12.48
CA ARG A 125 -1.93 -2.36 -12.21
C ARG A 125 -2.78 -2.00 -11.00
N THR A 126 -4.02 -2.45 -11.01
CA THR A 126 -4.96 -2.24 -9.90
C THR A 126 -4.39 -2.76 -8.59
N GLY A 127 -4.42 -1.92 -7.54
CA GLY A 127 -3.86 -2.19 -6.23
C GLY A 127 -2.45 -1.62 -6.02
N GLN A 128 -1.74 -1.23 -7.07
CA GLN A 128 -0.46 -0.53 -6.94
C GLN A 128 -0.63 0.88 -6.35
N TYR A 129 0.48 1.45 -5.89
CA TYR A 129 0.54 2.82 -5.39
C TYR A 129 1.52 3.68 -6.22
N ALA A 130 1.35 4.99 -6.16
CA ALA A 130 2.29 5.97 -6.66
C ALA A 130 2.89 6.76 -5.50
N ARG A 131 4.14 7.21 -5.66
CA ARG A 131 4.75 8.20 -4.78
C ARG A 131 4.48 9.58 -5.34
N ILE A 132 3.99 10.48 -4.48
CA ILE A 132 3.71 11.87 -4.81
C ILE A 132 4.74 12.74 -4.11
N ALA A 133 5.45 13.59 -4.86
CA ALA A 133 6.40 14.56 -4.31
C ALA A 133 5.66 15.64 -3.50
N ILE A 134 6.20 16.01 -2.35
CA ILE A 134 5.61 17.08 -1.53
C ILE A 134 5.92 18.43 -2.18
N PRO A 135 4.91 19.27 -2.45
CA PRO A 135 5.13 20.62 -2.98
C PRO A 135 6.11 21.43 -2.15
N GLY A 136 7.10 22.03 -2.81
CA GLY A 136 8.19 22.77 -2.16
C GLY A 136 9.26 21.90 -1.47
N ARG A 137 9.13 20.55 -1.54
CA ARG A 137 10.08 19.59 -0.96
C ARG A 137 10.30 18.42 -1.91
N PRO A 138 10.97 18.62 -3.06
CA PRO A 138 11.04 17.62 -4.15
C PRO A 138 11.73 16.30 -3.75
N ASP A 139 12.54 16.31 -2.68
CA ASP A 139 13.19 15.12 -2.15
C ASP A 139 12.32 14.32 -1.18
N GLN A 140 11.15 14.83 -0.80
CA GLN A 140 10.22 14.16 0.10
C GLN A 140 9.01 13.67 -0.68
N TRP A 141 8.68 12.41 -0.48
CA TRP A 141 7.61 11.72 -1.19
C TRP A 141 6.65 11.05 -0.22
N ARG A 142 5.39 10.90 -0.66
CA ARG A 142 4.38 10.11 0.07
C ARG A 142 3.74 9.11 -0.87
N SER A 143 3.55 7.88 -0.37
CA SER A 143 2.95 6.79 -1.13
C SER A 143 1.44 6.77 -0.91
N TYR A 144 0.70 6.64 -2.01
CA TYR A 144 -0.75 6.50 -2.00
C TYR A 144 -1.18 5.47 -3.05
N SER A 145 -2.02 4.51 -2.63
CA SER A 145 -2.57 3.51 -3.54
C SER A 145 -3.62 4.13 -4.46
N MET A 146 -3.63 3.73 -5.73
CA MET A 146 -4.68 4.11 -6.65
C MET A 146 -6.03 3.53 -6.20
N ALA A 147 -7.07 4.36 -6.21
CA ALA A 147 -8.42 4.01 -5.76
C ALA A 147 -9.34 3.53 -6.88
N THR A 148 -8.85 3.53 -8.12
CA THR A 148 -9.56 3.02 -9.30
C THR A 148 -8.64 2.10 -10.10
N PRO A 149 -9.20 1.19 -10.91
CA PRO A 149 -8.42 0.50 -11.93
C PRO A 149 -8.00 1.48 -13.03
N PRO A 150 -7.00 1.13 -13.86
CA PRO A 150 -6.69 1.87 -15.08
C PRO A 150 -7.94 1.98 -15.96
N ASP A 151 -8.26 3.19 -16.38
CA ASP A 151 -9.43 3.46 -17.20
C ASP A 151 -9.09 4.29 -18.45
N THR A 152 -10.09 4.51 -19.28
CA THR A 152 -9.95 5.30 -20.52
C THR A 152 -9.89 6.80 -20.28
N THR A 153 -10.20 7.29 -19.09
CA THR A 153 -10.11 8.73 -18.76
C THR A 153 -8.68 9.17 -18.55
N GLY A 154 -7.80 8.22 -18.18
CA GLY A 154 -6.41 8.47 -17.88
C GLY A 154 -6.20 9.27 -16.59
N GLU A 155 -7.24 9.49 -15.79
CA GLU A 155 -7.12 10.12 -14.48
C GLU A 155 -6.68 9.10 -13.41
N LEU A 156 -5.85 9.56 -12.50
CA LEU A 156 -5.44 8.80 -11.31
C LEU A 156 -6.24 9.29 -10.10
N VAL A 157 -6.81 8.36 -9.35
CA VAL A 157 -7.64 8.67 -8.19
C VAL A 157 -6.98 8.13 -6.93
N PHE A 158 -6.91 8.97 -5.89
CA PHE A 158 -6.33 8.62 -4.60
C PHE A 158 -7.26 9.05 -3.47
N HIS A 159 -7.38 8.21 -2.42
CA HIS A 159 -8.08 8.58 -1.20
C HIS A 159 -7.06 8.91 -0.12
N ILE A 160 -7.00 10.17 0.27
CA ILE A 160 -5.95 10.68 1.15
C ILE A 160 -6.57 11.11 2.48
N ARG A 161 -6.04 10.51 3.58
CA ARG A 161 -6.42 10.93 4.93
C ARG A 161 -5.55 12.09 5.38
N GLU A 162 -6.19 13.10 5.98
CA GLU A 162 -5.49 14.12 6.72
C GLU A 162 -4.82 13.55 7.97
N LEU A 163 -3.53 13.80 8.13
CA LEU A 163 -2.77 13.41 9.31
C LEU A 163 -2.34 14.65 10.09
N PRO A 164 -2.53 14.69 11.41
CA PRO A 164 -1.97 15.76 12.23
C PRO A 164 -0.44 15.85 12.03
N GLY A 165 0.06 17.03 11.66
CA GLY A 165 1.47 17.24 11.33
C GLY A 165 1.92 16.69 9.98
N GLY A 166 1.04 16.07 9.19
CA GLY A 166 1.35 15.53 7.88
C GLY A 166 1.51 16.62 6.83
N VAL A 167 2.74 16.94 6.42
CA VAL A 167 3.03 18.08 5.52
C VAL A 167 2.22 18.01 4.22
N PHE A 168 2.20 16.87 3.54
CA PHE A 168 1.47 16.72 2.28
C PHE A 168 -0.04 16.73 2.49
N SER A 169 -0.56 15.97 3.45
CA SER A 169 -2.00 15.90 3.67
C SER A 169 -2.58 17.23 4.14
N GLN A 170 -1.90 17.97 5.02
CA GLN A 170 -2.34 19.31 5.41
C GLN A 170 -2.29 20.31 4.25
N TRP A 171 -1.24 20.27 3.43
CA TRP A 171 -1.21 21.10 2.22
C TRP A 171 -2.38 20.77 1.30
N LEU A 172 -2.66 19.48 1.10
CA LEU A 172 -3.76 19.02 0.25
C LEU A 172 -5.14 19.50 0.74
N PHE A 173 -5.37 19.46 2.06
CA PHE A 173 -6.67 19.82 2.65
C PHE A 173 -6.88 21.32 2.77
N HIS A 174 -5.82 22.13 2.95
CA HIS A 174 -5.97 23.52 3.31
C HIS A 174 -5.43 24.52 2.28
N THR A 175 -4.63 24.05 1.30
CA THR A 175 -3.94 24.95 0.36
C THR A 175 -4.16 24.56 -1.09
N ALA A 176 -4.12 23.25 -1.39
CA ALA A 176 -4.19 22.74 -2.74
C ALA A 176 -5.49 23.13 -3.45
N GLN A 177 -5.39 23.40 -4.73
CA GLN A 177 -6.53 23.73 -5.57
C GLN A 177 -6.42 23.06 -6.94
N ARG A 178 -7.53 22.99 -7.64
CA ARG A 178 -7.55 22.56 -9.04
C ARG A 178 -6.57 23.38 -9.88
N GLY A 179 -5.81 22.71 -10.74
CA GLY A 179 -4.77 23.30 -11.56
C GLY A 179 -3.37 23.23 -10.96
N ASP A 180 -3.23 22.92 -9.67
CA ASP A 180 -1.90 22.75 -9.09
C ASP A 180 -1.18 21.54 -9.69
N ALA A 181 0.12 21.69 -9.90
CA ALA A 181 0.97 20.64 -10.44
C ALA A 181 1.55 19.75 -9.33
N LEU A 182 1.56 18.45 -9.56
CA LEU A 182 2.22 17.47 -8.69
C LEU A 182 3.12 16.55 -9.51
N THR A 183 4.22 16.12 -8.91
CA THR A 183 5.13 15.14 -9.52
C THR A 183 4.87 13.75 -8.91
N LEU A 184 4.65 12.75 -9.78
CA LEU A 184 4.51 11.36 -9.40
C LEU A 184 5.75 10.57 -9.80
N GLY A 185 6.16 9.62 -8.96
CA GLY A 185 7.06 8.54 -9.34
C GLY A 185 6.31 7.43 -10.09
N ALA A 186 7.05 6.47 -10.67
CA ALA A 186 6.45 5.28 -11.29
C ALA A 186 5.56 4.50 -10.30
N ALA A 187 4.57 3.79 -10.82
CA ALA A 187 3.72 2.89 -10.03
C ALA A 187 4.55 1.76 -9.44
N GLN A 188 4.27 1.41 -8.20
CA GLN A 188 5.01 0.43 -7.40
C GLN A 188 4.05 -0.47 -6.61
N GLY A 189 4.59 -1.55 -6.06
CA GLY A 189 3.87 -2.48 -5.20
C GLY A 189 3.47 -3.77 -5.89
N GLU A 190 3.52 -4.86 -5.11
CA GLU A 190 3.08 -6.20 -5.54
C GLU A 190 1.66 -6.52 -5.08
N PHE A 191 1.04 -5.60 -4.34
CA PHE A 191 -0.36 -5.70 -3.92
C PHE A 191 -1.27 -5.42 -5.11
N ALA A 192 -1.44 -6.43 -5.97
CA ALA A 192 -2.22 -6.31 -7.19
C ALA A 192 -3.14 -7.51 -7.36
N LEU A 193 -4.28 -7.28 -8.01
CA LEU A 193 -5.21 -8.34 -8.34
C LEU A 193 -4.54 -9.36 -9.28
N SER A 194 -4.56 -10.64 -8.89
CA SER A 194 -4.04 -11.70 -9.75
C SER A 194 -5.00 -11.94 -10.92
N PRO A 195 -4.55 -11.81 -12.17
CA PRO A 195 -5.43 -11.94 -13.33
C PRO A 195 -5.93 -13.38 -13.55
N ASP A 196 -5.11 -14.38 -13.19
CA ASP A 196 -5.37 -15.81 -13.48
C ASP A 196 -5.94 -16.56 -12.28
N ASN A 197 -6.37 -15.85 -11.23
CA ASN A 197 -6.86 -16.45 -10.01
C ASN A 197 -8.38 -16.27 -9.90
N ASP A 198 -9.12 -17.39 -9.94
CA ASP A 198 -10.58 -17.42 -9.82
C ASP A 198 -11.08 -17.78 -8.42
N ARG A 199 -10.19 -17.82 -7.41
CA ARG A 199 -10.60 -18.08 -6.01
C ARG A 199 -11.53 -16.98 -5.51
N ASP A 200 -12.39 -17.35 -4.57
CA ASP A 200 -13.18 -16.40 -3.82
C ASP A 200 -12.27 -15.38 -3.12
N MET A 201 -12.68 -14.12 -3.08
CA MET A 201 -11.89 -13.05 -2.48
C MET A 201 -12.37 -12.74 -1.07
N LEU A 202 -11.42 -12.70 -0.13
CA LEU A 202 -11.59 -12.08 1.18
C LEU A 202 -10.81 -10.76 1.20
N CYS A 203 -11.51 -9.66 1.33
CA CYS A 203 -10.93 -8.33 1.41
C CYS A 203 -11.13 -7.75 2.82
N ILE A 204 -10.06 -7.30 3.47
CA ILE A 204 -10.12 -6.66 4.79
C ILE A 204 -9.47 -5.28 4.68
N ALA A 205 -10.26 -4.24 4.83
CA ALA A 205 -9.84 -2.85 4.72
C ALA A 205 -10.07 -2.08 6.01
N ALA A 206 -9.12 -1.21 6.39
CA ALA A 206 -9.32 -0.27 7.49
C ALA A 206 -9.01 1.17 7.06
N GLY A 207 -9.95 2.08 7.27
CA GLY A 207 -9.82 3.49 6.88
C GLY A 207 -9.55 3.65 5.38
N THR A 208 -8.50 4.39 5.01
CA THR A 208 -8.11 4.59 3.60
C THR A 208 -7.48 3.37 2.94
N GLY A 209 -7.25 2.28 3.68
CA GLY A 209 -6.98 0.97 3.08
C GLY A 209 -8.12 0.46 2.19
N LEU A 210 -9.30 1.08 2.26
CA LEU A 210 -10.38 0.83 1.32
C LEU A 210 -10.00 1.16 -0.13
N ALA A 211 -9.17 2.18 -0.38
CA ALA A 211 -8.86 2.68 -1.72
C ALA A 211 -8.38 1.59 -2.71
N PRO A 212 -7.29 0.84 -2.46
CA PRO A 212 -6.86 -0.21 -3.38
C PRO A 212 -7.83 -1.40 -3.45
N ILE A 213 -8.50 -1.71 -2.34
CA ILE A 213 -9.52 -2.78 -2.32
C ILE A 213 -10.73 -2.41 -3.20
N GLU A 214 -11.16 -1.17 -3.10
CA GLU A 214 -12.25 -0.63 -3.93
C GLU A 214 -11.89 -0.70 -5.42
N ALA A 215 -10.67 -0.32 -5.77
CA ALA A 215 -10.16 -0.46 -7.13
C ALA A 215 -10.22 -1.92 -7.63
N MET A 216 -9.82 -2.88 -6.81
CA MET A 216 -9.87 -4.32 -7.15
C MET A 216 -11.30 -4.82 -7.38
N ILE A 217 -12.24 -4.37 -6.55
CA ILE A 217 -13.67 -4.72 -6.71
C ILE A 217 -14.22 -4.10 -7.99
N GLN A 218 -13.90 -2.84 -8.27
CA GLN A 218 -14.29 -2.15 -9.52
C GLN A 218 -13.75 -2.87 -10.75
N GLU A 219 -12.48 -3.31 -10.73
CA GLU A 219 -11.91 -4.07 -11.83
C GLU A 219 -12.61 -5.42 -12.01
N SER A 220 -12.89 -6.14 -10.92
CA SER A 220 -13.63 -7.41 -10.98
C SER A 220 -15.02 -7.22 -11.60
N ILE A 221 -15.72 -6.15 -11.24
CA ILE A 221 -17.02 -5.79 -11.83
C ILE A 221 -16.87 -5.46 -13.32
N ALA A 222 -15.90 -4.62 -13.69
CA ALA A 222 -15.67 -4.19 -15.07
C ALA A 222 -15.31 -5.36 -15.99
N LEU A 223 -14.58 -6.36 -15.46
CA LEU A 223 -14.23 -7.59 -16.17
C LEU A 223 -15.36 -8.64 -16.17
N GLY A 224 -16.52 -8.34 -15.57
CA GLY A 224 -17.66 -9.27 -15.49
C GLY A 224 -17.38 -10.52 -14.64
N ARG A 225 -16.41 -10.47 -13.71
CA ARG A 225 -16.10 -11.57 -12.82
C ARG A 225 -17.22 -11.78 -11.81
N THR A 226 -17.64 -13.04 -11.59
CA THR A 226 -18.74 -13.40 -10.69
C THR A 226 -18.31 -14.23 -9.49
N ARG A 227 -16.98 -14.36 -9.26
CA ARG A 227 -16.45 -15.01 -8.06
C ARG A 227 -16.91 -14.27 -6.80
N PRO A 228 -17.22 -14.98 -5.72
CA PRO A 228 -17.59 -14.35 -4.46
C PRO A 228 -16.51 -13.39 -3.95
N ILE A 229 -16.95 -12.22 -3.51
CA ILE A 229 -16.10 -11.18 -2.89
C ILE A 229 -16.72 -10.82 -1.54
N HIS A 230 -15.95 -11.04 -0.49
CA HIS A 230 -16.32 -10.65 0.88
C HIS A 230 -15.45 -9.47 1.32
N LEU A 231 -16.02 -8.27 1.42
CA LEU A 231 -15.33 -7.10 1.95
C LEU A 231 -15.74 -6.86 3.41
N PHE A 232 -14.76 -6.86 4.31
CA PHE A 232 -14.89 -6.35 5.66
C PHE A 232 -14.23 -4.97 5.74
N TYR A 233 -15.02 -3.94 6.01
CA TYR A 233 -14.55 -2.56 6.07
C TYR A 233 -14.64 -2.02 7.49
N GLY A 234 -13.49 -1.75 8.11
CA GLY A 234 -13.37 -1.25 9.47
C GLY A 234 -13.10 0.25 9.53
N ALA A 235 -13.81 0.94 10.43
CA ALA A 235 -13.51 2.30 10.84
C ALA A 235 -13.48 2.42 12.36
N ARG A 236 -12.86 3.51 12.86
CA ARG A 236 -12.85 3.77 14.29
C ARG A 236 -14.19 4.31 14.76
N LYS A 237 -14.68 5.34 14.07
CA LYS A 237 -15.97 6.00 14.33
C LYS A 237 -16.81 6.00 13.06
N ARG A 238 -18.12 6.17 13.21
CA ARG A 238 -19.04 6.27 12.08
C ARG A 238 -18.68 7.37 11.09
N ALA A 239 -18.21 8.52 11.60
CA ALA A 239 -17.77 9.64 10.78
C ALA A 239 -16.49 9.36 9.95
N ASP A 240 -15.75 8.31 10.27
CA ASP A 240 -14.53 7.92 9.55
C ASP A 240 -14.82 7.04 8.32
N PHE A 241 -16.06 6.56 8.17
CA PHE A 241 -16.46 5.84 6.97
C PHE A 241 -16.68 6.80 5.80
N TYR A 242 -16.31 6.33 4.62
CA TYR A 242 -16.67 6.95 3.35
C TYR A 242 -17.14 5.87 2.37
N HIS A 243 -17.79 6.27 1.29
CA HIS A 243 -18.35 5.40 0.24
C HIS A 243 -19.33 4.30 0.70
N LEU A 244 -19.91 4.39 1.91
CA LEU A 244 -20.86 3.38 2.40
C LEU A 244 -22.07 3.20 1.46
N GLU A 245 -22.57 4.28 0.86
CA GLU A 245 -23.70 4.22 -0.09
C GLU A 245 -23.30 3.49 -1.38
N GLU A 246 -22.09 3.76 -1.88
CA GLU A 246 -21.51 3.09 -3.05
C GLU A 246 -21.32 1.59 -2.80
N LEU A 247 -20.71 1.25 -1.68
CA LEU A 247 -20.54 -0.14 -1.24
C LEU A 247 -21.89 -0.86 -1.09
N ALA A 248 -22.86 -0.22 -0.48
CA ALA A 248 -24.22 -0.78 -0.37
C ALA A 248 -24.91 -0.93 -1.74
N ARG A 249 -24.64 -0.04 -2.69
CA ARG A 249 -25.11 -0.17 -4.07
C ARG A 249 -24.53 -1.40 -4.74
N TRP A 250 -23.22 -1.66 -4.60
CA TRP A 250 -22.58 -2.85 -5.17
C TRP A 250 -23.17 -4.15 -4.60
N SER A 251 -23.37 -4.26 -3.29
CA SER A 251 -23.99 -5.43 -2.68
C SER A 251 -25.42 -5.70 -3.17
N ARG A 252 -26.17 -4.64 -3.51
CA ARG A 252 -27.52 -4.80 -4.10
C ARG A 252 -27.48 -5.17 -5.58
N GLN A 253 -26.52 -4.64 -6.33
CA GLN A 253 -26.42 -4.83 -7.78
C GLN A 253 -25.72 -6.15 -8.16
N TYR A 254 -24.77 -6.58 -7.33
CA TYR A 254 -23.93 -7.75 -7.57
C TYR A 254 -24.08 -8.76 -6.43
N PRO A 255 -24.95 -9.80 -6.55
CA PRO A 255 -25.23 -10.74 -5.46
C PRO A 255 -24.03 -11.52 -4.94
N HIS A 256 -22.95 -11.61 -5.72
CA HIS A 256 -21.70 -12.27 -5.32
C HIS A 256 -20.76 -11.33 -4.50
N ILE A 257 -21.15 -10.07 -4.28
CA ILE A 257 -20.37 -9.10 -3.46
C ILE A 257 -21.08 -8.89 -2.12
N THR A 258 -20.46 -9.35 -1.05
CA THR A 258 -20.93 -9.16 0.32
C THR A 258 -20.05 -8.13 1.03
N ILE A 259 -20.66 -7.14 1.67
CA ILE A 259 -19.92 -6.08 2.36
C ILE A 259 -20.40 -6.00 3.81
N THR A 260 -19.45 -6.07 4.74
CA THR A 260 -19.68 -5.95 6.18
C THR A 260 -18.87 -4.78 6.72
N SER A 261 -19.54 -3.75 7.19
CA SER A 261 -18.91 -2.61 7.84
C SER A 261 -18.86 -2.79 9.34
N THR A 262 -17.73 -2.46 9.98
CA THR A 262 -17.51 -2.66 11.42
C THR A 262 -16.97 -1.41 12.09
N LEU A 263 -17.43 -1.09 13.31
CA LEU A 263 -16.86 -0.03 14.14
C LEU A 263 -15.96 -0.59 15.23
N SER A 264 -14.85 0.10 15.48
CA SER A 264 -14.02 -0.16 16.67
C SER A 264 -14.52 0.55 17.91
N ASP A 265 -15.19 1.70 17.75
CA ASP A 265 -15.83 2.44 18.83
C ASP A 265 -17.11 1.70 19.30
N MET A 266 -17.05 1.15 20.51
CA MET A 266 -18.16 0.41 21.12
C MET A 266 -19.23 1.33 21.74
N GLN A 267 -19.00 2.64 21.78
CA GLN A 267 -19.87 3.59 22.48
C GLN A 267 -20.91 4.26 21.56
N ASP A 268 -20.82 4.04 20.25
CA ASP A 268 -21.82 4.57 19.30
C ASP A 268 -23.10 3.73 19.35
N ALA A 269 -24.02 4.11 20.23
CA ALA A 269 -25.34 3.47 20.39
C ALA A 269 -26.24 3.57 19.13
N SER A 270 -25.90 4.43 18.17
CA SER A 270 -26.65 4.57 16.92
C SER A 270 -26.17 3.60 15.83
N TRP A 271 -25.05 2.90 16.06
CA TRP A 271 -24.53 1.91 15.16
C TRP A 271 -25.21 0.55 15.35
N THR A 272 -25.88 0.07 14.30
CA THR A 272 -26.58 -1.22 14.30
C THR A 272 -25.81 -2.33 13.58
N GLY A 273 -24.65 -1.99 12.98
CA GLY A 273 -23.77 -2.95 12.29
C GLY A 273 -22.86 -3.71 13.26
N ALA A 274 -21.97 -4.51 12.69
CA ALA A 274 -21.00 -5.29 13.47
C ALA A 274 -19.95 -4.38 14.15
N HIS A 275 -19.44 -4.85 15.27
CA HIS A 275 -18.32 -4.25 15.99
C HIS A 275 -17.08 -5.12 15.92
N ARG A 276 -15.89 -4.47 15.93
CA ARG A 276 -14.56 -5.12 15.95
C ARG A 276 -14.29 -5.96 14.70
N LEU A 277 -13.49 -5.42 13.82
CA LEU A 277 -13.21 -5.95 12.47
C LEU A 277 -12.81 -7.45 12.49
N LEU A 278 -11.71 -7.80 13.12
CA LEU A 278 -11.17 -9.15 13.05
C LEU A 278 -12.03 -10.22 13.72
N PRO A 279 -12.64 -10.00 14.91
CA PRO A 279 -13.62 -10.95 15.46
C PRO A 279 -14.82 -11.17 14.54
N THR A 280 -15.27 -10.14 13.81
CA THR A 280 -16.34 -10.28 12.83
C THR A 280 -15.90 -11.14 11.65
N VAL A 281 -14.69 -10.92 11.12
CA VAL A 281 -14.12 -11.78 10.06
C VAL A 281 -14.07 -13.24 10.50
N ALA A 282 -13.54 -13.51 11.71
CA ALA A 282 -13.42 -14.87 12.24
C ALA A 282 -14.79 -15.58 12.40
N ALA A 283 -15.82 -14.83 12.79
CA ALA A 283 -17.17 -15.38 13.00
C ALA A 283 -17.99 -15.56 11.70
N SER A 284 -17.56 -14.94 10.59
CA SER A 284 -18.38 -14.84 9.37
C SER A 284 -18.17 -15.97 8.38
N GLY A 285 -17.11 -16.78 8.50
CA GLY A 285 -16.88 -17.86 7.53
C GLY A 285 -15.58 -18.62 7.72
N HIS A 286 -15.36 -19.54 6.78
CA HIS A 286 -14.13 -20.31 6.63
C HIS A 286 -13.37 -19.80 5.41
N TRP A 287 -12.17 -19.29 5.61
CA TRP A 287 -11.41 -18.53 4.62
C TRP A 287 -10.26 -19.30 3.97
N LYS A 288 -10.09 -20.59 4.31
CA LYS A 288 -8.96 -21.42 3.91
C LYS A 288 -8.61 -21.37 2.43
N ASP A 289 -9.62 -21.35 1.56
CA ASP A 289 -9.44 -21.45 0.11
C ASP A 289 -9.59 -20.10 -0.61
N HIS A 290 -9.68 -19.00 0.16
CA HIS A 290 -9.81 -17.66 -0.40
C HIS A 290 -8.46 -17.05 -0.77
N GLU A 291 -8.50 -16.15 -1.75
CA GLU A 291 -7.44 -15.18 -2.01
C GLU A 291 -7.70 -13.96 -1.14
N VAL A 292 -6.76 -13.62 -0.29
CA VAL A 292 -6.93 -12.62 0.76
C VAL A 292 -6.18 -11.34 0.43
N TYR A 293 -6.87 -10.20 0.54
CA TYR A 293 -6.33 -8.87 0.33
C TYR A 293 -6.54 -8.00 1.56
N LEU A 294 -5.44 -7.61 2.23
CA LEU A 294 -5.45 -6.84 3.49
C LEU A 294 -4.87 -5.44 3.25
N CYS A 295 -5.60 -4.40 3.62
CA CYS A 295 -5.06 -3.04 3.53
C CYS A 295 -5.48 -2.16 4.71
N GLY A 296 -4.50 -1.50 5.35
CA GLY A 296 -4.73 -0.65 6.50
C GLY A 296 -3.49 -0.40 7.33
N ASN A 297 -3.66 -0.12 8.63
CA ASN A 297 -2.51 0.09 9.51
C ASN A 297 -1.76 -1.23 9.82
N PRO A 298 -0.43 -1.16 10.09
CA PRO A 298 0.40 -2.35 10.30
C PRO A 298 -0.13 -3.31 11.38
N GLY A 299 -0.53 -2.78 12.54
CA GLY A 299 -1.01 -3.63 13.65
C GLY A 299 -2.30 -4.39 13.32
N MET A 300 -3.20 -3.79 12.51
CA MET A 300 -4.39 -4.51 12.03
C MET A 300 -3.98 -5.62 11.07
N ILE A 301 -3.04 -5.36 10.17
CA ILE A 301 -2.58 -6.35 9.18
C ILE A 301 -1.89 -7.51 9.87
N GLU A 302 -0.97 -7.26 10.81
CA GLU A 302 -0.32 -8.33 11.60
C GLU A 302 -1.34 -9.22 12.30
N ALA A 303 -2.28 -8.61 13.03
CA ALA A 303 -3.33 -9.36 13.71
C ALA A 303 -4.28 -10.12 12.74
N ALA A 304 -4.52 -9.56 11.55
CA ALA A 304 -5.33 -10.24 10.52
C ALA A 304 -4.61 -11.45 9.96
N ILE A 305 -3.30 -11.36 9.69
CA ILE A 305 -2.50 -12.48 9.20
C ILE A 305 -2.44 -13.59 10.23
N ASP A 306 -2.15 -13.26 11.50
CA ASP A 306 -2.13 -14.25 12.58
C ASP A 306 -3.48 -14.99 12.71
N LEU A 307 -4.58 -14.24 12.65
CA LEU A 307 -5.93 -14.81 12.65
C LEU A 307 -6.12 -15.77 11.46
N LEU A 308 -5.81 -15.33 10.24
CA LEU A 308 -6.05 -16.11 9.02
C LEU A 308 -5.19 -17.37 8.97
N LEU A 309 -3.93 -17.29 9.38
CA LEU A 309 -3.06 -18.47 9.51
C LEU A 309 -3.60 -19.47 10.54
N SER A 310 -4.17 -19.00 11.67
CA SER A 310 -4.83 -19.86 12.66
C SER A 310 -6.14 -20.51 12.14
N HIS A 311 -6.68 -19.99 11.03
CA HIS A 311 -7.85 -20.54 10.30
C HIS A 311 -7.44 -21.29 9.03
N ASP A 312 -6.22 -21.82 8.97
CA ASP A 312 -5.68 -22.63 7.85
C ASP A 312 -5.61 -21.89 6.50
N VAL A 313 -5.65 -20.58 6.46
CA VAL A 313 -5.36 -19.82 5.24
C VAL A 313 -3.87 -19.94 4.92
N ARG A 314 -3.53 -20.24 3.69
CA ARG A 314 -2.12 -20.36 3.28
C ARG A 314 -1.47 -18.98 3.20
N HIS A 315 -0.22 -18.87 3.63
CA HIS A 315 0.53 -17.61 3.60
C HIS A 315 0.66 -17.04 2.17
N ASP A 316 0.85 -17.89 1.17
CA ASP A 316 0.98 -17.49 -0.24
C ASP A 316 -0.32 -17.02 -0.90
N HIS A 317 -1.46 -17.15 -0.21
CA HIS A 317 -2.75 -16.56 -0.60
C HIS A 317 -3.04 -15.24 0.11
N ILE A 318 -2.15 -14.76 0.97
CA ILE A 318 -2.36 -13.51 1.73
C ILE A 318 -1.51 -12.40 1.13
N HIS A 319 -2.17 -11.43 0.54
CA HIS A 319 -1.59 -10.21 -0.01
C HIS A 319 -1.91 -9.03 0.91
N PHE A 320 -0.96 -8.16 1.15
CA PHE A 320 -1.20 -7.01 2.02
C PHE A 320 -0.42 -5.76 1.62
N ASP A 321 -1.00 -4.59 1.94
CA ASP A 321 -0.37 -3.29 1.86
C ASP A 321 -0.57 -2.52 3.18
N ALA A 322 0.52 -2.26 3.89
CA ALA A 322 0.49 -1.67 5.22
C ALA A 322 0.75 -0.16 5.16
N PHE A 323 -0.23 0.63 5.55
CA PHE A 323 -0.14 2.09 5.60
C PHE A 323 0.51 2.55 6.90
N ALA A 324 1.84 2.57 6.92
CA ALA A 324 2.58 3.15 8.03
C ALA A 324 2.65 4.68 7.89
N PRO A 325 2.47 5.46 8.97
CA PRO A 325 2.79 6.87 8.95
C PRO A 325 4.28 7.03 8.63
N ASN A 326 4.58 7.61 7.47
CA ASN A 326 5.97 8.00 7.16
C ASN A 326 6.26 9.26 7.99
N GLY A 327 7.20 9.15 8.94
CA GLY A 327 7.70 10.26 9.74
C GLY A 327 8.35 11.36 8.92
#